data_2bbf718545ab6f7d3313bfbd6647f0d5
#
_entry.id   2bbf718545ab6f7d3313bfbd6647f0d5
#
_cell.length_a   1.000
_cell.length_b   1.000
_cell.length_c   1.000
_cell.angle_alpha   90.00
_cell.angle_beta   90.00
_cell.angle_gamma   90.00
#
_symmetry.space_group_name_H-M   'P 1'
#
loop_
_entity.id
_entity.type
_entity.pdbx_description
1 polymer ?
#
loop_
_entity_poly.entity_id
_entity_poly.type
_entity_poly.pdbx_seq_one_letter_code
_entity_poly.pdbx_strand_id
1 'polypeptide(L)'
;MNNEQSKIYLTIDQKRVEAKDGMTILQIAQANRIDIPTYCVVKDLTPTGACRVCLVSVTFPNGSQRLVTACDTLAIDGMRVRTDTEEVLNSRRQAAEMLLSIAPDTPSLQRLAATYGISQPSYRTPSVQEGCIQCGACVQACREKSGGVLQFRGNGENRVVTTANGSHASACDSCDICIQYCPTGAVTQSLGLGIG
;
A
#
# COMPACT_ATOMS: atom_id res chain seq x y z
N MET A 1 12.85 18.26 -28.13
CA MET A 1 13.39 18.55 -26.82
C MET A 1 13.73 17.22 -26.18
N ASN A 2 15.03 16.86 -26.14
CA ASN A 2 15.50 15.60 -25.57
C ASN A 2 15.25 15.62 -24.05
N ASN A 3 14.28 14.83 -23.60
CA ASN A 3 14.03 14.61 -22.20
C ASN A 3 15.05 13.58 -21.67
N GLU A 4 16.31 13.96 -21.54
CA GLU A 4 17.29 13.19 -20.77
C GLU A 4 16.88 13.29 -19.31
N GLN A 5 16.11 12.29 -18.84
CA GLN A 5 15.82 12.15 -17.42
C GLN A 5 17.15 12.08 -16.69
N SER A 6 17.41 13.04 -15.79
CA SER A 6 18.64 13.11 -15.02
C SER A 6 18.83 11.81 -14.24
N LYS A 7 20.07 11.31 -14.20
CA LYS A 7 20.45 10.13 -13.42
C LYS A 7 20.71 10.56 -11.99
N ILE A 8 20.26 9.75 -11.05
CA ILE A 8 20.56 9.87 -9.62
C ILE A 8 21.26 8.63 -9.13
N TYR A 9 22.03 8.77 -8.07
CA TYR A 9 22.74 7.68 -7.40
C TYR A 9 22.35 7.63 -5.95
N LEU A 10 22.01 6.44 -5.47
CA LEU A 10 21.69 6.21 -4.07
C LEU A 10 22.26 4.87 -3.62
N THR A 11 22.18 4.59 -2.32
CA THR A 11 22.62 3.31 -1.75
C THR A 11 21.43 2.63 -1.11
N ILE A 12 21.17 1.35 -1.46
CA ILE A 12 20.18 0.51 -0.80
C ILE A 12 20.91 -0.70 -0.22
N ASP A 13 20.88 -0.87 1.10
CA ASP A 13 21.56 -1.95 1.84
C ASP A 13 23.03 -2.16 1.40
N GLN A 14 23.79 -1.07 1.39
CA GLN A 14 25.20 -1.04 0.99
C GLN A 14 25.44 -1.19 -0.53
N LYS A 15 24.44 -1.50 -1.34
CA LYS A 15 24.54 -1.56 -2.79
C LYS A 15 24.32 -0.18 -3.39
N ARG A 16 25.34 0.36 -4.07
CA ARG A 16 25.17 1.59 -4.86
C ARG A 16 24.38 1.27 -6.12
N VAL A 17 23.32 2.04 -6.37
CA VAL A 17 22.41 1.87 -7.50
C VAL A 17 22.26 3.18 -8.26
N GLU A 18 22.18 3.06 -9.59
CA GLU A 18 21.82 4.15 -10.49
C GLU A 18 20.33 4.08 -10.79
N ALA A 19 19.67 5.21 -10.82
CA ALA A 19 18.24 5.30 -11.12
C ALA A 19 17.93 6.55 -11.95
N LYS A 20 16.75 6.60 -12.50
CA LYS A 20 16.20 7.80 -13.13
C LYS A 20 15.55 8.67 -12.08
N ASP A 21 15.71 9.97 -12.21
CA ASP A 21 14.98 10.92 -11.37
C ASP A 21 13.45 10.73 -11.52
N GLY A 22 12.72 10.93 -10.43
CA GLY A 22 11.28 10.70 -10.36
C GLY A 22 10.85 9.27 -10.06
N MET A 23 11.78 8.30 -9.92
CA MET A 23 11.45 6.95 -9.45
C MET A 23 11.27 6.91 -7.93
N THR A 24 10.34 6.07 -7.47
CA THR A 24 10.21 5.77 -6.03
C THR A 24 11.30 4.80 -5.57
N ILE A 25 11.59 4.79 -4.26
CA ILE A 25 12.55 3.86 -3.65
C ILE A 25 12.17 2.41 -4.00
N LEU A 26 10.87 2.06 -3.96
CA LEU A 26 10.39 0.73 -4.31
C LEU A 26 10.68 0.35 -5.75
N GLN A 27 10.41 1.26 -6.71
CA GLN A 27 10.67 1.01 -8.12
C GLN A 27 12.16 0.75 -8.38
N ILE A 28 13.03 1.51 -7.72
CA ILE A 28 14.48 1.34 -7.83
C ILE A 28 14.93 0.01 -7.21
N ALA A 29 14.39 -0.34 -6.04
CA ALA A 29 14.69 -1.61 -5.37
C ALA A 29 14.29 -2.80 -6.26
N GLN A 30 13.09 -2.78 -6.83
CA GLN A 30 12.59 -3.83 -7.75
C GLN A 30 13.47 -3.95 -9.00
N ALA A 31 13.84 -2.84 -9.63
CA ALA A 31 14.74 -2.83 -10.79
C ALA A 31 16.13 -3.42 -10.48
N ASN A 32 16.56 -3.35 -9.22
CA ASN A 32 17.85 -3.87 -8.75
C ASN A 32 17.76 -5.23 -8.03
N ARG A 33 16.58 -5.89 -8.06
CA ARG A 33 16.30 -7.17 -7.39
C ARG A 33 16.54 -7.14 -5.88
N ILE A 34 16.21 -6.01 -5.26
CA ILE A 34 16.22 -5.83 -3.81
C ILE A 34 14.77 -5.97 -3.34
N ASP A 35 14.54 -6.92 -2.44
CA ASP A 35 13.19 -7.20 -1.95
C ASP A 35 12.78 -6.19 -0.88
N ILE A 36 11.67 -5.50 -1.14
CA ILE A 36 10.96 -4.69 -0.15
C ILE A 36 9.51 -5.19 -0.15
N PRO A 37 9.02 -5.73 0.96
CA PRO A 37 7.68 -6.28 1.01
C PRO A 37 6.63 -5.19 0.78
N THR A 38 5.56 -5.54 0.08
CA THR A 38 4.43 -4.65 -0.21
C THR A 38 3.11 -5.38 0.02
N TYR A 39 2.03 -4.64 0.29
CA TYR A 39 0.70 -5.22 0.38
C TYR A 39 -0.36 -4.43 -0.38
N CYS A 40 -0.39 -3.09 -0.24
CA CYS A 40 -1.39 -2.23 -0.92
C CYS A 40 -0.89 -1.65 -2.26
N VAL A 41 0.27 -2.07 -2.74
CA VAL A 41 0.78 -1.69 -4.07
C VAL A 41 0.09 -2.56 -5.10
N VAL A 42 -0.79 -1.95 -5.88
CA VAL A 42 -1.57 -2.61 -6.91
C VAL A 42 -1.11 -2.12 -8.28
N LYS A 43 -1.00 -3.04 -9.23
CA LYS A 43 -0.54 -2.72 -10.58
C LYS A 43 -1.41 -1.63 -11.21
N ASP A 44 -0.78 -0.71 -11.92
CA ASP A 44 -1.42 0.40 -12.66
C ASP A 44 -2.18 1.42 -11.78
N LEU A 45 -1.89 1.44 -10.47
CA LEU A 45 -2.36 2.49 -9.56
C LEU A 45 -1.18 3.20 -8.91
N THR A 46 -1.37 4.48 -8.58
CA THR A 46 -0.38 5.24 -7.79
C THR A 46 -0.39 4.76 -6.35
N PRO A 47 0.74 4.30 -5.80
CA PRO A 47 0.82 3.87 -4.41
C PRO A 47 0.49 5.01 -3.43
N THR A 48 -0.20 4.68 -2.34
CA THR A 48 -0.63 5.66 -1.31
C THR A 48 0.08 5.49 0.03
N GLY A 49 1.00 4.52 0.15
CA GLY A 49 1.70 4.21 1.39
C GLY A 49 0.80 3.73 2.55
N ALA A 50 -0.45 3.38 2.29
CA ALA A 50 -1.47 3.16 3.32
C ALA A 50 -1.15 1.99 4.27
N CYS A 51 -0.67 0.86 3.75
CA CYS A 51 -0.48 -0.36 4.55
C CYS A 51 0.78 -0.36 5.43
N ARG A 52 1.74 0.53 5.18
CA ARG A 52 3.02 0.66 5.90
C ARG A 52 3.93 -0.58 5.87
N VAL A 53 3.65 -1.58 5.06
CA VAL A 53 4.45 -2.81 4.95
C VAL A 53 5.80 -2.55 4.27
N CYS A 54 5.87 -1.56 3.37
CA CYS A 54 7.09 -1.21 2.62
C CYS A 54 7.99 -0.17 3.34
N LEU A 55 7.87 -0.01 4.65
CA LEU A 55 8.71 0.92 5.41
C LEU A 55 10.20 0.60 5.24
N VAL A 56 11.00 1.65 5.07
CA VAL A 56 12.46 1.61 5.02
C VAL A 56 13.03 2.77 5.83
N SER A 57 14.24 2.62 6.35
CA SER A 57 14.98 3.71 6.97
C SER A 57 15.78 4.46 5.92
N VAL A 58 15.62 5.77 5.86
CA VAL A 58 16.30 6.62 4.89
C VAL A 58 17.13 7.68 5.60
N THR A 59 18.42 7.76 5.24
CA THR A 59 19.25 8.90 5.54
C THR A 59 19.32 9.80 4.32
N PHE A 60 18.80 11.01 4.46
CA PHE A 60 18.80 12.03 3.39
C PHE A 60 20.18 12.70 3.27
N PRO A 61 20.49 13.37 2.13
CA PRO A 61 21.78 14.06 1.94
C PRO A 61 22.07 15.13 2.98
N ASN A 62 21.05 15.73 3.60
CA ASN A 62 21.20 16.69 4.70
C ASN A 62 21.48 16.05 6.07
N GLY A 63 21.67 14.72 6.11
CA GLY A 63 21.93 13.97 7.34
C GLY A 63 20.69 13.59 8.16
N SER A 64 19.50 14.07 7.82
CA SER A 64 18.27 13.66 8.52
C SER A 64 17.93 12.20 8.24
N GLN A 65 17.42 11.50 9.27
CA GLN A 65 17.03 10.09 9.15
C GLN A 65 15.56 9.93 9.51
N ARG A 66 14.83 9.13 8.72
CA ARG A 66 13.41 8.85 8.93
C ARG A 66 13.01 7.49 8.38
N LEU A 67 11.98 6.89 8.98
CA LEU A 67 11.21 5.82 8.37
C LEU A 67 10.24 6.41 7.33
N VAL A 68 10.29 5.88 6.12
CA VAL A 68 9.39 6.28 5.02
C VAL A 68 8.83 5.05 4.31
N THR A 69 7.71 5.20 3.64
CA THR A 69 7.15 4.17 2.75
C THR A 69 7.88 4.19 1.41
N ALA A 70 8.49 3.07 1.04
CA ALA A 70 9.28 2.98 -0.20
C ALA A 70 8.43 3.13 -1.46
N CYS A 71 7.15 2.81 -1.39
CA CYS A 71 6.25 2.78 -2.56
C CYS A 71 5.84 4.17 -3.06
N ASP A 72 5.82 5.20 -2.20
CA ASP A 72 5.38 6.56 -2.51
C ASP A 72 6.45 7.63 -2.27
N THR A 73 7.61 7.24 -1.73
CA THR A 73 8.73 8.15 -1.52
C THR A 73 9.63 8.19 -2.75
N LEU A 74 9.73 9.38 -3.35
CA LEU A 74 10.67 9.61 -4.47
C LEU A 74 12.11 9.56 -3.97
N ALA A 75 12.95 8.88 -4.72
CA ALA A 75 14.38 8.86 -4.45
C ALA A 75 15.03 10.17 -4.90
N ILE A 76 16.04 10.59 -4.14
CA ILE A 76 16.89 11.74 -4.50
C ILE A 76 18.36 11.32 -4.49
N ASP A 77 19.19 12.06 -5.22
CA ASP A 77 20.62 11.78 -5.30
C ASP A 77 21.29 11.82 -3.92
N GLY A 78 22.23 10.90 -3.67
CA GLY A 78 22.93 10.78 -2.39
C GLY A 78 22.14 10.15 -1.23
N MET A 79 20.90 9.71 -1.44
CA MET A 79 20.09 9.05 -0.43
C MET A 79 20.69 7.70 -0.02
N ARG A 80 20.61 7.36 1.27
CA ARG A 80 20.98 6.03 1.78
C ARG A 80 19.77 5.36 2.40
N VAL A 81 19.40 4.20 1.87
CA VAL A 81 18.24 3.41 2.27
C VAL A 81 18.71 2.13 2.97
N ARG A 82 18.06 1.79 4.07
CA ARG A 82 18.23 0.51 4.78
C ARG A 82 16.88 -0.19 4.88
N THR A 83 16.87 -1.45 4.48
CA THR A 83 15.65 -2.27 4.46
C THR A 83 15.56 -3.26 5.60
N ASP A 84 16.65 -3.49 6.33
CA ASP A 84 16.90 -4.58 7.27
C ASP A 84 17.26 -4.11 8.69
N THR A 85 17.09 -2.82 9.03
CA THR A 85 17.37 -2.36 10.41
C THR A 85 16.32 -2.92 11.38
N GLU A 86 16.68 -3.08 12.64
CA GLU A 86 15.77 -3.53 13.69
C GLU A 86 14.51 -2.65 13.76
N GLU A 87 14.67 -1.34 13.65
CA GLU A 87 13.57 -0.37 13.60
C GLU A 87 12.62 -0.63 12.43
N VAL A 88 13.17 -0.89 11.23
CA VAL A 88 12.39 -1.22 10.02
C VAL A 88 11.61 -2.53 10.23
N LEU A 89 12.29 -3.58 10.70
CA LEU A 89 11.67 -4.90 10.89
C LEU A 89 10.58 -4.85 11.95
N ASN A 90 10.80 -4.17 13.06
CA ASN A 90 9.81 -3.97 14.12
C ASN A 90 8.60 -3.17 13.62
N SER A 91 8.83 -2.10 12.86
CA SER A 91 7.74 -1.28 12.29
C SER A 91 6.90 -2.05 11.27
N ARG A 92 7.54 -2.86 10.42
CA ARG A 92 6.81 -3.74 9.48
C ARG A 92 6.02 -4.82 10.21
N ARG A 93 6.59 -5.40 11.27
CA ARG A 93 5.90 -6.37 12.12
C ARG A 93 4.63 -5.77 12.72
N GLN A 94 4.72 -4.56 13.30
CA GLN A 94 3.56 -3.84 13.84
C GLN A 94 2.52 -3.53 12.75
N ALA A 95 2.95 -3.11 11.56
CA ALA A 95 2.04 -2.90 10.43
C ALA A 95 1.31 -4.19 10.03
N ALA A 96 2.02 -5.31 9.92
CA ALA A 96 1.43 -6.61 9.60
C ALA A 96 0.42 -7.07 10.68
N GLU A 97 0.74 -6.88 11.96
CA GLU A 97 -0.15 -7.21 13.07
C GLU A 97 -1.42 -6.35 13.05
N MET A 98 -1.27 -5.04 12.82
CA MET A 98 -2.41 -4.13 12.70
C MET A 98 -3.33 -4.52 11.53
N LEU A 99 -2.77 -4.83 10.36
CA LEU A 99 -3.56 -5.27 9.21
C LEU A 99 -4.29 -6.58 9.49
N LEU A 100 -3.61 -7.53 10.13
CA LEU A 100 -4.21 -8.80 10.52
C LEU A 100 -5.30 -8.62 11.58
N SER A 101 -5.17 -7.65 12.49
CA SER A 101 -6.19 -7.34 13.50
C SER A 101 -7.49 -6.80 12.90
N ILE A 102 -7.38 -6.09 11.77
CA ILE A 102 -8.53 -5.52 11.04
C ILE A 102 -9.20 -6.58 10.16
N ALA A 103 -8.40 -7.45 9.52
CA ALA A 103 -8.88 -8.44 8.54
C ALA A 103 -8.26 -9.84 8.82
N PRO A 104 -8.58 -10.46 9.98
CA PRO A 104 -7.90 -11.67 10.45
C PRO A 104 -8.15 -12.89 9.57
N ASP A 105 -9.27 -12.94 8.88
CA ASP A 105 -9.67 -14.06 8.03
C ASP A 105 -9.18 -13.94 6.57
N THR A 106 -8.32 -12.94 6.30
CA THR A 106 -7.74 -12.72 4.97
C THR A 106 -6.47 -13.57 4.78
N PRO A 107 -6.47 -14.61 3.91
CA PRO A 107 -5.33 -15.53 3.79
C PRO A 107 -4.01 -14.86 3.39
N SER A 108 -4.06 -13.80 2.57
CA SER A 108 -2.86 -13.05 2.17
C SER A 108 -2.24 -12.26 3.34
N LEU A 109 -3.06 -11.73 4.26
CA LEU A 109 -2.59 -11.07 5.47
C LEU A 109 -2.05 -12.07 6.49
N GLN A 110 -2.67 -13.24 6.63
CA GLN A 110 -2.16 -14.32 7.48
C GLN A 110 -0.76 -14.75 7.01
N ARG A 111 -0.56 -14.92 5.69
CA ARG A 111 0.77 -15.23 5.13
C ARG A 111 1.78 -14.11 5.41
N LEU A 112 1.39 -12.85 5.19
CA LEU A 112 2.26 -11.70 5.49
C LEU A 112 2.64 -11.68 6.97
N ALA A 113 1.69 -11.82 7.88
CA ALA A 113 1.92 -11.82 9.32
C ALA A 113 2.82 -12.98 9.77
N ALA A 114 2.65 -14.17 9.16
CA ALA A 114 3.48 -15.33 9.43
C ALA A 114 4.98 -15.09 9.11
N THR A 115 5.32 -14.26 8.11
CA THR A 115 6.72 -13.90 7.82
C THR A 115 7.38 -13.13 8.97
N TYR A 116 6.58 -12.52 9.85
CA TYR A 116 7.02 -11.81 11.06
C TYR A 116 6.76 -12.61 12.34
N GLY A 117 6.46 -13.91 12.24
CA GLY A 117 6.20 -14.79 13.38
C GLY A 117 4.87 -14.53 14.09
N ILE A 118 3.91 -13.89 13.41
CA ILE A 118 2.58 -13.59 13.95
C ILE A 118 1.60 -14.64 13.41
N SER A 119 1.07 -15.49 14.29
CA SER A 119 0.04 -16.50 13.95
C SER A 119 -1.38 -15.96 14.17
N GLN A 120 -1.55 -15.09 15.18
CA GLN A 120 -2.80 -14.42 15.50
C GLN A 120 -2.48 -13.00 15.99
N PRO A 121 -3.35 -12.02 15.73
CA PRO A 121 -3.16 -10.67 16.27
C PRO A 121 -3.38 -10.67 17.79
N SER A 122 -2.60 -9.87 18.51
CA SER A 122 -2.73 -9.70 19.96
C SER A 122 -4.02 -8.96 20.37
N TYR A 123 -4.65 -8.30 19.41
CA TYR A 123 -5.89 -7.54 19.61
C TYR A 123 -6.74 -7.61 18.34
N ARG A 124 -8.04 -7.35 18.47
CA ARG A 124 -8.94 -7.16 17.33
C ARG A 124 -9.29 -5.69 17.20
N THR A 125 -9.19 -5.18 15.98
CA THR A 125 -9.68 -3.84 15.64
C THR A 125 -11.07 -3.98 15.05
N PRO A 126 -12.11 -3.42 15.66
CA PRO A 126 -13.43 -3.38 15.05
C PRO A 126 -13.36 -2.69 13.68
N SER A 127 -13.98 -3.29 12.68
CA SER A 127 -14.10 -2.71 11.35
C SER A 127 -15.55 -2.66 10.95
N VAL A 128 -16.01 -1.50 10.52
CA VAL A 128 -17.38 -1.31 9.98
C VAL A 128 -17.54 -2.01 8.63
N GLN A 129 -16.41 -2.22 7.92
CA GLN A 129 -16.34 -3.00 6.68
C GLN A 129 -15.40 -4.18 6.89
N GLU A 130 -15.97 -5.36 7.06
CA GLU A 130 -15.21 -6.58 7.30
C GLU A 130 -14.17 -6.82 6.21
N GLY A 131 -12.95 -7.15 6.63
CA GLY A 131 -11.82 -7.39 5.73
C GLY A 131 -11.23 -6.15 5.05
N CYS A 132 -11.81 -4.96 5.22
CA CYS A 132 -11.32 -3.74 4.57
C CYS A 132 -10.18 -3.10 5.36
N ILE A 133 -8.97 -3.08 4.80
CA ILE A 133 -7.78 -2.42 5.37
C ILE A 133 -7.67 -0.92 5.02
N GLN A 134 -8.70 -0.34 4.44
CA GLN A 134 -8.81 1.09 4.09
C GLN A 134 -7.67 1.62 3.20
N CYS A 135 -7.09 0.79 2.35
CA CYS A 135 -5.96 1.15 1.49
C CYS A 135 -6.32 2.11 0.34
N GLY A 136 -7.59 2.21 -0.03
CA GLY A 136 -8.07 3.12 -1.08
C GLY A 136 -7.87 2.65 -2.51
N ALA A 137 -7.31 1.47 -2.76
CA ALA A 137 -7.07 0.97 -4.12
C ALA A 137 -8.35 0.89 -4.96
N CYS A 138 -9.46 0.43 -4.36
CA CYS A 138 -10.76 0.37 -5.04
C CYS A 138 -11.32 1.77 -5.39
N VAL A 139 -11.14 2.75 -4.50
CA VAL A 139 -11.58 4.14 -4.74
C VAL A 139 -10.76 4.77 -5.87
N GLN A 140 -9.44 4.56 -5.85
CA GLN A 140 -8.55 5.07 -6.88
C GLN A 140 -8.82 4.40 -8.23
N ALA A 141 -8.95 3.07 -8.26
CA ALA A 141 -9.27 2.33 -9.48
C ALA A 141 -10.61 2.78 -10.08
N CYS A 142 -11.65 2.94 -9.24
CA CYS A 142 -12.93 3.46 -9.66
C CYS A 142 -12.81 4.85 -10.29
N ARG A 143 -12.07 5.76 -9.66
CA ARG A 143 -11.87 7.12 -10.17
C ARG A 143 -11.10 7.16 -11.49
N GLU A 144 -10.06 6.36 -11.63
CA GLU A 144 -9.17 6.43 -12.80
C GLU A 144 -9.67 5.60 -13.98
N LYS A 145 -10.47 4.56 -13.74
CA LYS A 145 -10.82 3.56 -14.75
C LYS A 145 -12.33 3.42 -15.02
N SER A 146 -13.20 3.98 -14.16
CA SER A 146 -14.63 3.66 -14.20
C SER A 146 -15.57 4.75 -13.67
N GLY A 147 -15.30 6.02 -13.90
CA GLY A 147 -16.23 7.12 -13.63
C GLY A 147 -16.31 7.63 -12.18
N GLY A 148 -15.60 7.02 -11.22
CA GLY A 148 -15.31 7.63 -9.91
C GLY A 148 -16.47 7.73 -8.93
N VAL A 149 -17.35 6.74 -8.86
CA VAL A 149 -18.50 6.74 -7.93
C VAL A 149 -18.16 6.34 -6.50
N LEU A 150 -17.04 5.62 -6.28
CA LEU A 150 -16.60 5.22 -4.96
C LEU A 150 -15.83 6.33 -4.26
N GLN A 151 -16.07 6.45 -2.96
CA GLN A 151 -15.40 7.40 -2.08
C GLN A 151 -15.26 6.85 -0.67
N PHE A 152 -14.40 7.47 0.13
CA PHE A 152 -14.39 7.28 1.57
C PHE A 152 -15.43 8.16 2.24
N ARG A 153 -16.14 7.61 3.24
CA ARG A 153 -17.05 8.33 4.13
C ARG A 153 -16.73 7.99 5.58
N GLY A 154 -16.91 8.94 6.49
CA GLY A 154 -16.58 8.77 7.90
C GLY A 154 -15.10 8.99 8.22
N ASN A 155 -14.74 8.84 9.49
CA ASN A 155 -13.40 9.06 10.04
C ASN A 155 -12.99 7.92 10.98
N GLY A 156 -11.68 7.69 11.11
CA GLY A 156 -11.13 6.69 12.02
C GLY A 156 -11.71 5.30 11.78
N GLU A 157 -12.17 4.64 12.83
CA GLU A 157 -12.78 3.30 12.78
C GLU A 157 -14.09 3.25 12.01
N ASN A 158 -14.80 4.37 11.93
CA ASN A 158 -16.07 4.50 11.20
C ASN A 158 -15.89 4.87 9.72
N ARG A 159 -14.65 4.89 9.23
CA ARG A 159 -14.36 5.17 7.83
C ARG A 159 -14.71 3.96 6.97
N VAL A 160 -15.53 4.19 5.96
CA VAL A 160 -16.00 3.15 5.03
C VAL A 160 -15.81 3.57 3.58
N VAL A 161 -15.67 2.59 2.70
CA VAL A 161 -15.76 2.80 1.25
C VAL A 161 -17.23 2.66 0.85
N THR A 162 -17.76 3.65 0.17
CA THR A 162 -19.17 3.67 -0.26
C THR A 162 -19.33 4.48 -1.55
N THR A 163 -20.50 4.41 -2.16
CA THR A 163 -20.90 5.33 -3.23
C THR A 163 -21.30 6.69 -2.64
N ALA A 164 -21.35 7.73 -3.46
CA ALA A 164 -21.67 9.09 -3.03
C ALA A 164 -23.01 9.18 -2.26
N ASN A 165 -24.00 8.42 -2.69
CA ASN A 165 -25.34 8.39 -2.08
C ASN A 165 -25.57 7.24 -1.10
N GLY A 166 -24.54 6.43 -0.81
CA GLY A 166 -24.66 5.26 0.06
C GLY A 166 -25.48 4.10 -0.54
N SER A 167 -25.95 4.22 -1.78
CA SER A 167 -26.73 3.23 -2.52
C SER A 167 -25.96 2.75 -3.75
N HIS A 168 -26.40 1.62 -4.30
CA HIS A 168 -25.85 1.09 -5.55
C HIS A 168 -26.00 2.12 -6.68
N ALA A 169 -24.94 2.40 -7.41
CA ALA A 169 -24.98 3.27 -8.58
C ALA A 169 -25.15 2.42 -9.83
N SER A 170 -26.03 2.84 -10.75
CA SER A 170 -26.25 2.13 -12.03
C SER A 170 -24.97 1.96 -12.86
N ALA A 171 -23.99 2.84 -12.68
CA ALA A 171 -22.64 2.70 -13.26
C ALA A 171 -21.88 1.47 -12.76
N CYS A 172 -22.34 0.81 -11.68
CA CYS A 172 -21.73 -0.38 -11.11
C CYS A 172 -22.32 -1.69 -11.62
N ASP A 173 -23.48 -1.67 -12.33
CA ASP A 173 -24.22 -2.87 -12.72
C ASP A 173 -23.42 -3.87 -13.58
N SER A 174 -22.47 -3.37 -14.35
CA SER A 174 -21.57 -4.19 -15.19
C SER A 174 -20.08 -3.93 -14.94
N CYS A 175 -19.76 -3.28 -13.81
CA CYS A 175 -18.41 -2.85 -13.49
C CYS A 175 -17.89 -3.59 -12.26
N ASP A 176 -16.78 -4.32 -12.41
CA ASP A 176 -16.11 -5.08 -11.34
C ASP A 176 -14.73 -4.51 -10.96
N ILE A 177 -14.38 -3.32 -11.46
CA ILE A 177 -13.05 -2.75 -11.35
C ILE A 177 -12.57 -2.67 -9.88
N CYS A 178 -13.43 -2.24 -8.96
CA CYS A 178 -13.08 -2.13 -7.54
C CYS A 178 -12.81 -3.50 -6.89
N ILE A 179 -13.43 -4.55 -7.37
CA ILE A 179 -13.23 -5.93 -6.91
C ILE A 179 -11.85 -6.42 -7.35
N GLN A 180 -11.50 -6.24 -8.63
CA GLN A 180 -10.22 -6.66 -9.20
C GLN A 180 -9.01 -5.99 -8.51
N TYR A 181 -9.20 -4.78 -8.00
CA TYR A 181 -8.14 -3.97 -7.38
C TYR A 181 -8.11 -4.06 -5.84
N CYS A 182 -9.01 -4.86 -5.22
CA CYS A 182 -9.04 -5.01 -3.77
C CYS A 182 -8.03 -6.08 -3.30
N PRO A 183 -6.96 -5.73 -2.57
CA PRO A 183 -5.92 -6.68 -2.16
C PRO A 183 -6.40 -7.70 -1.11
N THR A 184 -7.49 -7.40 -0.40
CA THR A 184 -8.10 -8.29 0.59
C THR A 184 -9.35 -9.01 0.10
N GLY A 185 -9.92 -8.60 -1.03
CA GLY A 185 -11.21 -9.09 -1.50
C GLY A 185 -12.44 -8.54 -0.75
N ALA A 186 -12.24 -7.62 0.20
CA ALA A 186 -13.33 -7.09 1.06
C ALA A 186 -14.46 -6.39 0.29
N VAL A 187 -14.19 -5.88 -0.92
CA VAL A 187 -15.18 -5.11 -1.69
C VAL A 187 -16.36 -5.96 -2.13
N THR A 188 -16.17 -7.26 -2.37
CA THR A 188 -17.24 -8.18 -2.77
C THR A 188 -18.27 -8.40 -1.66
N GLN A 189 -17.84 -8.35 -0.40
CA GLN A 189 -18.69 -8.66 0.75
C GLN A 189 -19.42 -7.43 1.29
N SER A 190 -18.77 -6.26 1.29
CA SER A 190 -19.24 -5.10 2.05
C SER A 190 -19.99 -4.04 1.26
N LEU A 191 -19.91 -4.03 -0.08
CA LEU A 191 -20.62 -3.03 -0.89
C LEU A 191 -21.99 -3.50 -1.38
N GLY A 192 -22.41 -4.73 -1.08
CA GLY A 192 -23.67 -5.27 -1.57
C GLY A 192 -23.76 -5.31 -3.11
N LEU A 193 -22.62 -5.22 -3.78
CA LEU A 193 -22.52 -5.40 -5.21
C LEU A 193 -22.71 -6.89 -5.49
N GLY A 194 -23.97 -7.32 -5.46
CA GLY A 194 -24.34 -8.67 -5.82
C GLY A 194 -23.85 -8.95 -7.24
N ILE A 195 -22.86 -9.83 -7.35
CA ILE A 195 -22.58 -10.50 -8.60
C ILE A 195 -23.70 -11.53 -8.70
N GLY A 196 -24.75 -11.17 -9.46
CA GLY A 196 -25.78 -12.11 -9.89
C GLY A 196 -25.23 -13.03 -10.96
#